data_c7a1d6b4a7f8d3ea0626af47bf9aaf67
#
_entry.id   c7a1d6b4a7f8d3ea0626af47bf9aaf67
#
_cell.length_a   1.000
_cell.length_b   1.000
_cell.length_c   1.000
_cell.angle_alpha   90.00
_cell.angle_beta   90.00
_cell.angle_gamma   90.00
#
_symmetry.space_group_name_H-M   'P 1'
#
loop_
_entity.id
_entity.type
_entity.pdbx_description
1 polymer ?
#
loop_
_entity_poly.entity_id
_entity_poly.type
_entity_poly.pdbx_seq_one_letter_code
_entity_poly.pdbx_strand_id
1 'polypeptide(L)'
;MLFNLFLVDVINKVHNLRLGIPLGQDVITVISYADDIIAFVKDIEDLKIVLECIYAECDKINMKVSVTKSKILRIGNSVRTFDEEDDELFDFDQVLKCQYLGVILENKPGVYFSNFATNCVKKCRMYKFSIMRKAKDSHDPQSVARELWNKAALPSILYGSEVLPIRKQELRKLDSEAASMGKFILQLPANTTNVTVPLVGGIETMEYNYYKRVIGYQTRINKLDENYIARRVYNYVMTSDRNFSYKKSIANMQRVLKNDCLDVWYIKHINSIKMQHVSSCQLLPMKTHAYDHNRLRLNAYDESSKIYAEFMTMNAGLGNRGPVIGFKQHKVCQLCAKKNMKIKLNEIHLLFGCDQLRVMYRKYGIAKFKREHPNKDERELYTLFWDSNMPEEQLLEHVNTADSLRYIYTNAMKTILRQ
;
A
#
# COMPACT_ATOMS: atom_id res chain seq x y z
N MET A 1 26.48 12.13 13.82
CA MET A 1 27.61 11.27 14.20
C MET A 1 28.41 11.86 15.36
N LEU A 2 28.88 13.13 15.29
CA LEU A 2 29.62 13.76 16.39
C LEU A 2 28.85 13.82 17.73
N PHE A 3 27.56 14.14 17.69
CA PHE A 3 26.70 14.19 18.88
C PHE A 3 26.68 12.88 19.68
N ASN A 4 26.67 11.74 19.00
CA ASN A 4 26.69 10.43 19.67
C ASN A 4 27.97 10.19 20.48
N LEU A 5 29.09 10.81 20.11
CA LEU A 5 30.35 10.71 20.88
C LEU A 5 30.23 11.36 22.27
N PHE A 6 29.47 12.45 22.38
CA PHE A 6 29.21 13.09 23.68
C PHE A 6 28.34 12.25 24.60
N LEU A 7 27.39 11.47 24.03
CA LEU A 7 26.48 10.65 24.81
C LEU A 7 27.00 9.25 25.11
N VAL A 8 28.12 8.80 24.51
CA VAL A 8 28.64 7.45 24.71
C VAL A 8 28.88 7.15 26.19
N ASP A 9 29.47 8.08 26.93
CA ASP A 9 29.79 7.86 28.35
C ASP A 9 28.51 7.80 29.19
N VAL A 10 27.54 8.68 28.92
CA VAL A 10 26.21 8.66 29.56
C VAL A 10 25.54 7.31 29.34
N ILE A 11 25.47 6.87 28.08
CA ILE A 11 24.80 5.60 27.71
C ILE A 11 25.52 4.40 28.34
N ASN A 12 26.85 4.37 28.30
CA ASN A 12 27.63 3.27 28.88
C ASN A 12 27.47 3.20 30.41
N LYS A 13 27.45 4.34 31.10
CA LYS A 13 27.24 4.39 32.54
C LYS A 13 25.87 3.87 32.92
N VAL A 14 24.81 4.36 32.25
CA VAL A 14 23.42 3.90 32.49
C VAL A 14 23.28 2.40 32.15
N HIS A 15 23.91 1.95 31.07
CA HIS A 15 23.85 0.53 30.67
C HIS A 15 24.52 -0.38 31.72
N ASN A 16 25.63 0.08 32.31
CA ASN A 16 26.38 -0.68 33.34
C ASN A 16 25.62 -0.81 34.67
N LEU A 17 24.59 -0.02 34.92
CA LEU A 17 23.71 -0.20 36.07
C LEU A 17 22.93 -1.53 35.99
N ARG A 18 22.70 -2.07 34.81
CA ARG A 18 21.94 -3.30 34.54
C ARG A 18 20.54 -3.35 35.16
N LEU A 19 19.95 -2.18 35.38
CA LEU A 19 18.61 -1.98 35.96
C LEU A 19 17.53 -1.94 34.87
N GLY A 20 17.57 -2.83 33.91
CA GLY A 20 16.68 -2.76 32.75
C GLY A 20 15.82 -4.00 32.55
N ILE A 21 15.36 -4.17 31.33
CA ILE A 21 14.56 -5.31 30.92
C ILE A 21 15.47 -6.48 30.55
N PRO A 22 15.29 -7.68 31.12
CA PRO A 22 16.10 -8.84 30.79
C PRO A 22 15.82 -9.32 29.38
N LEU A 23 16.88 -9.55 28.61
CA LEU A 23 16.85 -10.10 27.25
C LEU A 23 17.78 -11.30 27.18
N GLY A 24 17.29 -12.50 27.56
CA GLY A 24 18.12 -13.69 27.74
C GLY A 24 19.10 -13.51 28.87
N GLN A 25 20.41 -13.55 28.60
CA GLN A 25 21.48 -13.31 29.58
C GLN A 25 21.85 -11.82 29.74
N ASP A 26 21.31 -10.96 28.85
CA ASP A 26 21.56 -9.54 28.84
C ASP A 26 20.44 -8.73 29.48
N VAL A 27 20.74 -7.48 29.77
CA VAL A 27 19.78 -6.49 30.28
C VAL A 27 19.86 -5.26 29.40
N ILE A 28 18.71 -4.82 28.89
CA ILE A 28 18.60 -3.57 28.14
C ILE A 28 18.12 -2.49 29.10
N THR A 29 19.01 -1.57 29.46
CA THR A 29 18.68 -0.44 30.35
C THR A 29 18.37 0.82 29.56
N VAL A 30 19.07 1.07 28.46
CA VAL A 30 18.95 2.32 27.71
C VAL A 30 19.13 2.10 26.21
N ILE A 31 18.39 2.85 25.41
CA ILE A 31 18.58 2.97 23.96
C ILE A 31 18.58 4.46 23.64
N SER A 32 19.47 4.90 22.75
CA SER A 32 19.53 6.28 22.30
C SER A 32 19.48 6.39 20.79
N TYR A 33 18.89 7.46 20.31
CA TYR A 33 18.93 7.88 18.91
C TYR A 33 19.14 9.39 18.88
N ALA A 34 20.37 9.81 18.58
CA ALA A 34 20.81 11.19 18.75
C ALA A 34 20.55 11.68 20.21
N ASP A 35 19.77 12.74 20.37
CA ASP A 35 19.36 13.31 21.66
C ASP A 35 18.17 12.61 22.32
N ASP A 36 17.46 11.77 21.57
CA ASP A 36 16.32 11.01 22.11
C ASP A 36 16.81 9.75 22.84
N ILE A 37 16.55 9.68 24.14
CA ILE A 37 16.94 8.56 25.00
C ILE A 37 15.67 7.86 25.52
N ILE A 38 15.64 6.53 25.48
CA ILE A 38 14.68 5.70 26.23
C ILE A 38 15.45 4.91 27.28
N ALA A 39 15.08 5.07 28.53
CA ALA A 39 15.49 4.19 29.62
C ALA A 39 14.39 3.18 29.93
N PHE A 40 14.79 1.93 30.16
CA PHE A 40 13.91 0.84 30.55
C PHE A 40 14.22 0.44 31.99
N VAL A 41 13.21 0.42 32.84
CA VAL A 41 13.34 0.04 34.25
C VAL A 41 12.18 -0.85 34.67
N LYS A 42 12.31 -1.56 35.76
CA LYS A 42 11.27 -2.49 36.26
C LYS A 42 10.32 -1.81 37.23
N ASP A 43 10.85 -0.93 38.04
CA ASP A 43 10.14 -0.25 39.13
C ASP A 43 10.63 1.19 39.30
N ILE A 44 10.12 1.85 40.32
CA ILE A 44 10.36 3.26 40.59
C ILE A 44 11.72 3.51 41.21
N GLU A 45 12.20 2.59 42.01
CA GLU A 45 13.52 2.64 42.65
C GLU A 45 14.62 2.60 41.58
N ASP A 46 14.48 1.66 40.62
CA ASP A 46 15.37 1.56 39.46
C ASP A 46 15.32 2.86 38.63
N LEU A 47 14.13 3.46 38.50
CA LEU A 47 13.97 4.72 37.75
C LEU A 47 14.74 5.87 38.37
N LYS A 48 14.67 6.02 39.72
CA LYS A 48 15.41 7.04 40.45
C LYS A 48 16.91 6.93 40.19
N ILE A 49 17.48 5.72 40.38
CA ILE A 49 18.91 5.46 40.19
C ILE A 49 19.35 5.77 38.75
N VAL A 50 18.55 5.38 37.76
CA VAL A 50 18.84 5.61 36.33
C VAL A 50 18.79 7.12 36.02
N LEU A 51 17.79 7.84 36.54
CA LEU A 51 17.69 9.29 36.32
C LEU A 51 18.83 10.05 36.98
N GLU A 52 19.17 9.73 38.21
CA GLU A 52 20.33 10.33 38.90
C GLU A 52 21.62 10.13 38.11
N CYS A 53 21.82 8.91 37.58
CA CYS A 53 22.98 8.64 36.73
C CYS A 53 22.94 9.47 35.44
N ILE A 54 21.81 9.57 34.76
CA ILE A 54 21.66 10.39 33.54
C ILE A 54 21.96 11.86 33.85
N TYR A 55 21.38 12.43 34.92
CA TYR A 55 21.63 13.81 35.30
C TYR A 55 23.09 14.07 35.61
N ALA A 56 23.71 13.22 36.44
CA ALA A 56 25.11 13.36 36.83
C ALA A 56 26.08 13.28 35.65
N GLU A 57 25.81 12.40 34.69
CA GLU A 57 26.67 12.28 33.49
C GLU A 57 26.42 13.39 32.47
N CYS A 58 25.16 13.84 32.32
CA CYS A 58 24.84 14.98 31.46
C CYS A 58 25.46 16.29 31.96
N ASP A 59 25.46 16.52 33.27
CA ASP A 59 26.08 17.71 33.87
C ASP A 59 27.59 17.79 33.59
N LYS A 60 28.30 16.66 33.57
CA LYS A 60 29.75 16.59 33.24
C LYS A 60 30.06 17.12 31.82
N ILE A 61 29.12 17.00 30.90
CA ILE A 61 29.24 17.42 29.51
C ILE A 61 28.46 18.71 29.21
N ASN A 62 27.99 19.41 30.27
CA ASN A 62 27.21 20.64 30.16
C ASN A 62 25.90 20.47 29.36
N MET A 63 25.28 19.29 29.41
CA MET A 63 23.98 19.00 28.81
C MET A 63 22.88 18.97 29.87
N LYS A 64 21.68 19.35 29.48
CA LYS A 64 20.52 19.33 30.37
C LYS A 64 19.43 18.43 29.80
N VAL A 65 18.83 17.63 30.67
CA VAL A 65 17.63 16.85 30.34
C VAL A 65 16.44 17.80 30.24
N SER A 66 15.67 17.72 29.16
CA SER A 66 14.49 18.56 28.97
C SER A 66 13.29 17.95 29.72
N VAL A 67 12.98 18.49 30.89
CA VAL A 67 11.84 18.05 31.70
C VAL A 67 10.53 18.11 30.92
N THR A 68 10.25 19.20 30.23
CA THR A 68 9.00 19.41 29.49
C THR A 68 8.78 18.42 28.32
N LYS A 69 9.87 17.86 27.77
CA LYS A 69 9.81 16.88 26.67
C LYS A 69 9.88 15.44 27.16
N SER A 70 10.44 15.22 28.35
CA SER A 70 10.59 13.87 28.93
C SER A 70 9.27 13.39 29.52
N LYS A 71 9.01 12.08 29.38
CA LYS A 71 7.75 11.48 29.80
C LYS A 71 8.03 10.11 30.45
N ILE A 72 7.22 9.75 31.43
CA ILE A 72 7.22 8.42 32.03
C ILE A 72 6.01 7.65 31.45
N LEU A 73 6.29 6.50 30.83
CA LEU A 73 5.27 5.60 30.29
C LEU A 73 5.34 4.24 31.01
N ARG A 74 4.32 3.90 31.75
CA ARG A 74 4.17 2.58 32.37
C ARG A 74 3.55 1.59 31.39
N ILE A 75 4.17 0.43 31.21
CA ILE A 75 3.70 -0.62 30.32
C ILE A 75 3.41 -1.89 31.13
N GLY A 76 2.17 -2.36 31.13
CA GLY A 76 1.78 -3.60 31.80
C GLY A 76 0.31 -3.65 32.22
N ASN A 77 -0.12 -4.81 32.75
CA ASN A 77 -1.51 -5.02 33.19
C ASN A 77 -1.74 -4.62 34.66
N SER A 78 -0.68 -4.51 35.47
CA SER A 78 -0.75 -4.05 36.84
C SER A 78 -0.48 -2.55 36.88
N VAL A 79 -1.47 -1.77 36.51
CA VAL A 79 -1.43 -0.33 36.76
C VAL A 79 -1.72 -0.14 38.26
N ARG A 80 -0.69 -0.27 39.12
CA ARG A 80 -0.73 0.53 40.35
C ARG A 80 -0.73 1.98 39.88
N THR A 81 -1.73 2.74 40.22
CA THR A 81 -1.65 4.20 40.21
C THR A 81 -0.40 4.55 41.03
N PHE A 82 0.40 5.48 40.55
CA PHE A 82 1.39 6.08 41.45
C PHE A 82 0.58 6.66 42.62
N ASP A 83 1.05 6.41 43.81
CA ASP A 83 0.51 7.11 44.99
C ASP A 83 0.87 8.59 44.80
N GLU A 84 0.07 9.51 45.36
CA GLU A 84 0.30 10.97 45.23
C GLU A 84 1.73 11.36 45.65
N GLU A 85 2.36 10.61 46.56
CA GLU A 85 3.75 10.76 46.98
C GLU A 85 4.77 10.47 45.89
N ASP A 86 4.44 9.63 44.89
CA ASP A 86 5.30 9.32 43.74
C ASP A 86 5.26 10.40 42.66
N ASP A 87 4.16 11.16 42.56
CA ASP A 87 4.01 12.24 41.57
C ASP A 87 4.89 13.46 41.92
N GLU A 88 5.21 13.67 43.23
CA GLU A 88 6.11 14.73 43.67
C GLU A 88 7.60 14.40 43.43
N LEU A 89 7.94 13.14 43.15
CA LEU A 89 9.32 12.68 43.02
C LEU A 89 9.95 12.94 41.65
N PHE A 90 9.14 13.18 40.63
CA PHE A 90 9.62 13.39 39.25
C PHE A 90 8.97 14.59 38.61
N ASP A 91 9.80 15.53 38.13
CA ASP A 91 9.35 16.65 37.31
C ASP A 91 8.78 16.24 35.91
N PHE A 92 8.63 14.92 35.65
CA PHE A 92 8.18 14.41 34.35
C PHE A 92 6.72 14.05 34.34
N ASP A 93 6.00 14.44 33.27
CA ASP A 93 4.62 14.02 33.08
C ASP A 93 4.52 12.49 32.93
N GLN A 94 3.63 11.89 33.72
CA GLN A 94 3.22 10.52 33.54
C GLN A 94 2.14 10.45 32.46
N VAL A 95 2.36 9.60 31.46
CA VAL A 95 1.48 9.53 30.31
C VAL A 95 1.04 8.09 29.99
N LEU A 96 -0.17 7.96 29.47
CA LEU A 96 -0.68 6.67 28.96
C LEU A 96 -0.18 6.37 27.54
N LYS A 97 0.34 7.39 26.86
CA LYS A 97 0.91 7.29 25.52
C LYS A 97 1.94 8.37 25.29
N CYS A 98 3.02 8.03 24.60
CA CYS A 98 4.02 8.99 24.15
C CYS A 98 4.47 8.67 22.72
N GLN A 99 5.04 9.66 22.04
CA GLN A 99 5.61 9.46 20.71
C GLN A 99 7.12 9.35 20.84
N TYR A 100 7.67 8.27 20.27
CA TYR A 100 9.12 8.07 20.15
C TYR A 100 9.49 7.74 18.71
N LEU A 101 10.40 8.51 18.12
CA LEU A 101 10.85 8.38 16.73
C LEU A 101 9.68 8.23 15.72
N GLY A 102 8.61 9.00 15.90
CA GLY A 102 7.43 8.96 15.03
C GLY A 102 6.48 7.79 15.25
N VAL A 103 6.76 6.92 16.23
CA VAL A 103 5.91 5.81 16.63
C VAL A 103 5.24 6.13 17.96
N ILE A 104 3.93 5.90 18.08
CA ILE A 104 3.21 6.10 19.32
C ILE A 104 3.35 4.85 20.18
N LEU A 105 3.92 4.99 21.37
CA LEU A 105 3.98 3.96 22.40
C LEU A 105 2.80 4.14 23.35
N GLU A 106 2.16 3.04 23.75
CA GLU A 106 0.98 3.07 24.64
C GLU A 106 1.15 2.07 25.78
N ASN A 107 0.53 2.36 26.93
CA ASN A 107 0.62 1.55 28.14
C ASN A 107 0.01 0.15 28.01
N LYS A 108 -0.94 -0.06 27.05
CA LYS A 108 -1.61 -1.35 26.84
C LYS A 108 -1.17 -1.99 25.53
N PRO A 109 -0.34 -3.03 25.53
CA PRO A 109 0.18 -3.65 24.32
C PRO A 109 -0.87 -4.12 23.31
N GLY A 110 -2.03 -4.62 23.78
CA GLY A 110 -3.10 -5.08 22.92
C GLY A 110 -3.81 -3.96 22.14
N VAL A 111 -3.91 -2.79 22.72
CA VAL A 111 -4.52 -1.58 22.11
C VAL A 111 -3.53 -0.92 21.15
N TYR A 112 -2.25 -0.98 21.48
CA TYR A 112 -1.15 -0.40 20.73
C TYR A 112 -1.15 -0.83 19.23
N PHE A 113 -1.22 -2.13 18.95
CA PHE A 113 -1.22 -2.62 17.57
C PHE A 113 -2.45 -2.18 16.77
N SER A 114 -3.61 -2.11 17.43
CA SER A 114 -4.85 -1.63 16.80
C SER A 114 -4.77 -0.15 16.46
N ASN A 115 -4.23 0.67 17.37
CA ASN A 115 -4.08 2.10 17.16
C ASN A 115 -3.03 2.42 16.09
N PHE A 116 -1.93 1.68 16.04
CA PHE A 116 -0.93 1.80 14.97
C PHE A 116 -1.57 1.59 13.60
N ALA A 117 -2.28 0.48 13.39
CA ALA A 117 -2.93 0.19 12.12
C ALA A 117 -4.00 1.25 11.75
N THR A 118 -4.77 1.71 12.73
CA THR A 118 -5.73 2.79 12.55
C THR A 118 -5.06 4.10 12.13
N ASN A 119 -3.90 4.41 12.71
CA ASN A 119 -3.10 5.58 12.33
C ASN A 119 -2.54 5.46 10.90
N CYS A 120 -2.13 4.27 10.47
CA CYS A 120 -1.74 4.03 9.07
C CYS A 120 -2.89 4.35 8.11
N VAL A 121 -4.12 3.92 8.42
CA VAL A 121 -5.31 4.23 7.60
C VAL A 121 -5.61 5.74 7.59
N LYS A 122 -5.50 6.42 8.74
CA LYS A 122 -5.68 7.88 8.82
C LYS A 122 -4.62 8.61 7.97
N LYS A 123 -3.35 8.25 8.11
CA LYS A 123 -2.26 8.80 7.29
C LYS A 123 -2.52 8.57 5.78
N CYS A 124 -2.96 7.37 5.41
CA CYS A 124 -3.28 7.04 4.02
C CYS A 124 -4.34 7.99 3.44
N ARG A 125 -5.42 8.26 4.18
CA ARG A 125 -6.44 9.21 3.78
C ARG A 125 -5.91 10.65 3.67
N MET A 126 -5.15 11.10 4.65
CA MET A 126 -4.54 12.44 4.63
C MET A 126 -3.64 12.63 3.41
N TYR A 127 -2.73 11.69 3.15
CA TYR A 127 -1.85 11.74 2.00
C TYR A 127 -2.62 11.71 0.68
N LYS A 128 -3.62 10.84 0.55
CA LYS A 128 -4.47 10.77 -0.64
C LYS A 128 -5.05 12.14 -0.98
N PHE A 129 -5.74 12.78 -0.06
CA PHE A 129 -6.35 14.09 -0.30
C PHE A 129 -5.33 15.20 -0.54
N SER A 130 -4.22 15.20 0.21
CA SER A 130 -3.15 16.17 0.05
C SER A 130 -2.48 16.07 -1.33
N ILE A 131 -2.20 14.85 -1.77
CA ILE A 131 -1.58 14.58 -3.08
C ILE A 131 -2.54 14.95 -4.20
N MET A 132 -3.81 14.51 -4.13
CA MET A 132 -4.81 14.85 -5.16
C MET A 132 -4.97 16.37 -5.33
N ARG A 133 -4.97 17.12 -4.21
CA ARG A 133 -5.05 18.58 -4.26
C ARG A 133 -3.79 19.20 -4.89
N LYS A 134 -2.59 18.80 -4.44
CA LYS A 134 -1.32 19.34 -4.96
C LYS A 134 -1.08 18.96 -6.42
N ALA A 135 -1.42 17.73 -6.80
CA ALA A 135 -1.24 17.27 -8.16
C ALA A 135 -2.16 18.00 -9.16
N LYS A 136 -3.39 18.33 -8.73
CA LYS A 136 -4.38 19.00 -9.61
C LYS A 136 -3.86 20.30 -10.23
N ASP A 137 -2.99 21.00 -9.51
CA ASP A 137 -2.45 22.31 -9.94
C ASP A 137 -1.18 22.17 -10.80
N SER A 138 -0.72 20.92 -11.07
CA SER A 138 0.47 20.66 -11.91
C SER A 138 0.10 20.44 -13.38
N HIS A 139 1.09 20.60 -14.28
CA HIS A 139 0.91 20.29 -15.71
C HIS A 139 0.63 18.81 -15.96
N ASP A 140 1.11 17.95 -15.05
CA ASP A 140 0.97 16.50 -15.13
C ASP A 140 0.53 15.93 -13.77
N PRO A 141 -0.78 16.03 -13.48
CA PRO A 141 -1.33 15.64 -12.19
C PRO A 141 -1.07 14.18 -11.83
N GLN A 142 -1.08 13.30 -12.82
CA GLN A 142 -1.01 11.86 -12.61
C GLN A 142 0.40 11.43 -12.23
N SER A 143 1.43 11.97 -12.90
CA SER A 143 2.83 11.73 -12.57
C SER A 143 3.19 12.22 -11.20
N VAL A 144 2.88 13.47 -10.99
CA VAL A 144 3.14 14.10 -9.71
C VAL A 144 2.45 13.30 -8.60
N ALA A 145 1.22 12.88 -8.81
CA ALA A 145 0.49 12.07 -7.84
C ALA A 145 1.16 10.71 -7.60
N ARG A 146 1.60 10.02 -8.64
CA ARG A 146 2.30 8.73 -8.55
C ARG A 146 3.64 8.87 -7.83
N GLU A 147 4.43 9.88 -8.20
CA GLU A 147 5.73 10.14 -7.58
C GLU A 147 5.58 10.46 -6.09
N LEU A 148 4.67 11.37 -5.74
CA LEU A 148 4.39 11.71 -4.35
C LEU A 148 3.84 10.51 -3.55
N TRP A 149 3.00 9.68 -4.18
CA TRP A 149 2.50 8.48 -3.53
C TRP A 149 3.62 7.50 -3.21
N ASN A 150 4.45 7.17 -4.21
CA ASN A 150 5.48 6.15 -4.05
C ASN A 150 6.66 6.63 -3.18
N LYS A 151 7.07 7.91 -3.35
CA LYS A 151 8.29 8.43 -2.70
C LYS A 151 8.05 9.07 -1.33
N ALA A 152 6.86 9.60 -1.08
CA ALA A 152 6.55 10.29 0.17
C ALA A 152 5.46 9.60 1.00
N ALA A 153 4.31 9.33 0.40
CA ALA A 153 3.16 8.81 1.15
C ALA A 153 3.37 7.38 1.62
N LEU A 154 3.68 6.47 0.72
CA LEU A 154 3.83 5.04 1.02
C LEU A 154 4.89 4.75 2.09
N PRO A 155 6.12 5.32 2.03
CA PRO A 155 7.10 5.17 3.10
C PRO A 155 6.61 5.70 4.46
N SER A 156 5.90 6.83 4.47
CA SER A 156 5.39 7.44 5.69
C SER A 156 4.20 6.67 6.29
N ILE A 157 3.29 6.15 5.46
CA ILE A 157 2.13 5.35 5.89
C ILE A 157 2.58 4.08 6.57
N LEU A 158 3.55 3.38 5.98
CA LEU A 158 4.05 2.10 6.46
C LEU A 158 5.25 2.21 7.40
N TYR A 159 5.63 3.43 7.82
CA TYR A 159 6.73 3.63 8.76
C TYR A 159 6.45 2.93 10.09
N GLY A 160 7.38 2.09 10.54
CA GLY A 160 7.26 1.26 11.75
C GLY A 160 6.52 -0.08 11.53
N SER A 161 5.91 -0.30 10.36
CA SER A 161 5.21 -1.56 10.06
C SER A 161 6.14 -2.76 9.95
N GLU A 162 7.42 -2.54 9.75
CA GLU A 162 8.46 -3.57 9.74
C GLU A 162 8.59 -4.31 11.06
N VAL A 163 8.22 -3.67 12.19
CA VAL A 163 8.26 -4.25 13.54
C VAL A 163 6.88 -4.31 14.20
N LEU A 164 5.93 -3.50 13.73
CA LEU A 164 4.57 -3.45 14.25
C LEU A 164 3.60 -4.16 13.30
N PRO A 165 3.03 -5.30 13.70
CA PRO A 165 2.19 -6.08 12.82
C PRO A 165 0.88 -5.36 12.46
N ILE A 166 0.56 -5.35 11.18
CA ILE A 166 -0.74 -4.92 10.65
C ILE A 166 -1.56 -6.17 10.33
N ARG A 167 -2.79 -6.24 10.85
CA ARG A 167 -3.68 -7.37 10.60
C ARG A 167 -4.27 -7.30 9.19
N LYS A 168 -4.67 -8.46 8.67
CA LYS A 168 -5.24 -8.57 7.31
C LYS A 168 -6.46 -7.66 7.08
N GLN A 169 -7.28 -7.45 8.11
CA GLN A 169 -8.45 -6.57 8.01
C GLN A 169 -8.06 -5.10 7.81
N GLU A 170 -7.03 -4.63 8.51
CA GLU A 170 -6.49 -3.29 8.36
C GLU A 170 -5.76 -3.11 7.04
N LEU A 171 -5.03 -4.12 6.56
CA LEU A 171 -4.41 -4.13 5.23
C LEU A 171 -5.46 -3.97 4.13
N ARG A 172 -6.61 -4.64 4.23
CA ARG A 172 -7.73 -4.47 3.28
C ARG A 172 -8.28 -3.03 3.27
N LYS A 173 -8.36 -2.37 4.43
CA LYS A 173 -8.75 -0.96 4.50
C LYS A 173 -7.72 -0.06 3.83
N LEU A 174 -6.44 -0.31 4.06
CA LEU A 174 -5.36 0.39 3.38
C LEU A 174 -5.39 0.19 1.87
N ASP A 175 -5.61 -1.05 1.40
CA ASP A 175 -5.76 -1.36 -0.02
C ASP A 175 -6.92 -0.61 -0.66
N SER A 176 -8.04 -0.47 0.04
CA SER A 176 -9.18 0.31 -0.46
C SER A 176 -8.86 1.80 -0.64
N GLU A 177 -8.14 2.39 0.31
CA GLU A 177 -7.69 3.79 0.20
C GLU A 177 -6.63 3.97 -0.89
N ALA A 178 -5.67 3.04 -1.00
CA ALA A 178 -4.67 3.04 -2.05
C ALA A 178 -5.30 2.87 -3.44
N ALA A 179 -6.28 1.98 -3.59
CA ALA A 179 -7.01 1.82 -4.84
C ALA A 179 -7.73 3.11 -5.27
N SER A 180 -8.27 3.87 -4.32
CA SER A 180 -8.86 5.19 -4.62
C SER A 180 -7.82 6.17 -5.17
N MET A 181 -6.58 6.14 -4.65
CA MET A 181 -5.47 6.92 -5.20
C MET A 181 -5.07 6.44 -6.59
N GLY A 182 -5.00 5.13 -6.79
CA GLY A 182 -4.73 4.53 -8.09
C GLY A 182 -5.75 4.90 -9.16
N LYS A 183 -7.04 4.93 -8.81
CA LYS A 183 -8.08 5.42 -9.72
C LYS A 183 -7.87 6.86 -10.13
N PHE A 184 -7.45 7.71 -9.21
CA PHE A 184 -7.10 9.10 -9.53
C PHE A 184 -5.92 9.18 -10.50
N ILE A 185 -4.83 8.46 -10.22
CA ILE A 185 -3.64 8.41 -11.08
C ILE A 185 -3.99 7.92 -12.50
N LEU A 186 -4.87 6.92 -12.60
CA LEU A 186 -5.29 6.33 -13.87
C LEU A 186 -6.50 7.02 -14.51
N GLN A 187 -7.01 8.08 -13.89
CA GLN A 187 -8.25 8.77 -14.30
C GLN A 187 -9.46 7.83 -14.44
N LEU A 188 -9.50 6.77 -13.66
CA LEU A 188 -10.60 5.80 -13.67
C LEU A 188 -11.81 6.32 -12.90
N PRO A 189 -13.03 5.95 -13.30
CA PRO A 189 -14.24 6.27 -12.55
C PRO A 189 -14.19 5.72 -11.11
N ALA A 190 -14.81 6.43 -10.16
CA ALA A 190 -14.83 6.06 -8.76
C ALA A 190 -15.45 4.67 -8.51
N ASN A 191 -16.40 4.26 -9.35
CA ASN A 191 -17.08 2.97 -9.29
C ASN A 191 -16.26 1.80 -9.89
N THR A 192 -15.07 2.05 -10.45
CA THR A 192 -14.15 0.99 -10.90
C THR A 192 -13.84 0.06 -9.72
N THR A 193 -13.81 -1.24 -9.98
CA THR A 193 -13.50 -2.23 -8.94
C THR A 193 -12.09 -2.03 -8.40
N ASN A 194 -11.93 -1.93 -7.08
CA ASN A 194 -10.64 -1.67 -6.44
C ASN A 194 -9.56 -2.68 -6.81
N VAL A 195 -9.96 -3.93 -7.01
CA VAL A 195 -9.06 -5.04 -7.33
C VAL A 195 -8.39 -4.92 -8.70
N THR A 196 -9.02 -4.19 -9.62
CA THR A 196 -8.46 -3.99 -10.97
C THR A 196 -7.35 -2.94 -11.01
N VAL A 197 -7.32 -2.05 -10.03
CA VAL A 197 -6.36 -0.96 -9.98
C VAL A 197 -4.90 -1.43 -9.92
N PRO A 198 -4.51 -2.38 -9.03
CA PRO A 198 -3.16 -2.92 -9.04
C PRO A 198 -2.79 -3.65 -10.34
N LEU A 199 -3.78 -4.20 -11.05
CA LEU A 199 -3.56 -4.92 -12.31
C LEU A 199 -3.18 -3.97 -13.46
N VAL A 200 -3.69 -2.75 -13.44
CA VAL A 200 -3.58 -1.79 -14.55
C VAL A 200 -2.69 -0.59 -14.19
N GLY A 201 -2.61 -0.25 -12.91
CA GLY A 201 -2.13 1.07 -12.48
C GLY A 201 -0.71 1.18 -12.01
N GLY A 202 0.04 0.08 -11.89
CA GLY A 202 1.38 0.15 -11.33
C GLY A 202 1.42 0.67 -9.87
N ILE A 203 0.28 0.66 -9.18
CA ILE A 203 0.19 0.82 -7.73
C ILE A 203 0.06 -0.56 -7.13
N GLU A 204 1.11 -0.96 -6.45
CA GLU A 204 1.14 -2.23 -5.72
C GLU A 204 0.15 -2.22 -4.56
N THR A 205 -0.32 -3.41 -4.17
CA THR A 205 -1.16 -3.53 -2.97
C THR A 205 -0.40 -3.13 -1.71
N MET A 206 -1.11 -2.64 -0.71
CA MET A 206 -0.52 -2.32 0.59
C MET A 206 -0.02 -3.58 1.30
N GLU A 207 -0.67 -4.73 1.07
CA GLU A 207 -0.20 -6.02 1.60
C GLU A 207 1.17 -6.39 1.03
N TYR A 208 1.40 -6.24 -0.28
CA TYR A 208 2.72 -6.45 -0.89
C TYR A 208 3.77 -5.51 -0.33
N ASN A 209 3.47 -4.22 -0.26
CA ASN A 209 4.39 -3.22 0.26
C ASN A 209 4.72 -3.43 1.75
N TYR A 210 3.75 -3.87 2.54
CA TYR A 210 3.95 -4.27 3.93
C TYR A 210 4.93 -5.46 4.03
N TYR A 211 4.69 -6.53 3.28
CA TYR A 211 5.59 -7.70 3.29
C TYR A 211 7.00 -7.35 2.77
N LYS A 212 7.10 -6.51 1.76
CA LYS A 212 8.38 -6.01 1.25
C LYS A 212 9.20 -5.30 2.34
N ARG A 213 8.55 -4.48 3.17
CA ARG A 213 9.21 -3.82 4.31
C ARG A 213 9.63 -4.80 5.38
N VAL A 214 8.76 -5.72 5.76
CA VAL A 214 9.06 -6.74 6.78
C VAL A 214 10.23 -7.62 6.35
N ILE A 215 10.21 -8.13 5.12
CA ILE A 215 11.30 -8.96 4.56
C ILE A 215 12.59 -8.14 4.47
N GLY A 216 12.52 -6.90 3.97
CA GLY A 216 13.67 -6.01 3.90
C GLY A 216 14.28 -5.72 5.27
N TYR A 217 13.45 -5.55 6.30
CA TYR A 217 13.92 -5.40 7.68
C TYR A 217 14.62 -6.68 8.18
N GLN A 218 14.01 -7.85 8.01
CA GLN A 218 14.61 -9.13 8.39
C GLN A 218 15.96 -9.36 7.70
N THR A 219 16.03 -9.07 6.40
CA THR A 219 17.28 -9.19 5.64
C THR A 219 18.38 -8.27 6.20
N ARG A 220 18.04 -7.04 6.57
CA ARG A 220 18.99 -6.09 7.18
C ARG A 220 19.44 -6.55 8.55
N ILE A 221 18.50 -6.93 9.42
CA ILE A 221 18.83 -7.41 10.79
C ILE A 221 19.71 -8.64 10.72
N ASN A 222 19.45 -9.57 9.81
CA ASN A 222 20.25 -10.80 9.66
C ASN A 222 21.70 -10.55 9.18
N LYS A 223 21.96 -9.39 8.58
CA LYS A 223 23.32 -8.95 8.16
C LYS A 223 24.06 -8.20 9.26
N LEU A 224 23.41 -7.78 10.34
CA LEU A 224 24.08 -7.12 11.46
C LEU A 224 24.91 -8.13 12.23
N ASP A 225 26.03 -7.64 12.81
CA ASP A 225 26.80 -8.40 13.78
C ASP A 225 25.93 -8.76 15.00
N GLU A 226 26.21 -9.91 15.62
CA GLU A 226 25.43 -10.42 16.75
C GLU A 226 25.52 -9.52 18.00
N ASN A 227 26.53 -8.69 18.10
CA ASN A 227 26.69 -7.73 19.19
C ASN A 227 25.70 -6.55 19.10
N TYR A 228 25.11 -6.30 17.92
CA TYR A 228 24.13 -5.24 17.82
C TYR A 228 22.83 -5.58 18.57
N ILE A 229 22.37 -4.65 19.40
CA ILE A 229 21.19 -4.81 20.24
C ILE A 229 19.95 -5.21 19.42
N ALA A 230 19.78 -4.60 18.24
CA ALA A 230 18.66 -4.91 17.34
C ALA A 230 18.68 -6.39 16.88
N ARG A 231 19.88 -6.93 16.59
CA ARG A 231 20.06 -8.34 16.20
C ARG A 231 19.74 -9.27 17.38
N ARG A 232 20.23 -8.94 18.57
CA ARG A 232 19.99 -9.73 19.79
C ARG A 232 18.52 -9.76 20.18
N VAL A 233 17.83 -8.60 20.13
CA VAL A 233 16.38 -8.49 20.36
C VAL A 233 15.61 -9.34 19.34
N TYR A 234 15.96 -9.23 18.07
CA TYR A 234 15.33 -10.02 17.01
C TYR A 234 15.50 -11.52 17.24
N ASN A 235 16.73 -11.98 17.52
CA ASN A 235 17.01 -13.39 17.80
C ASN A 235 16.22 -13.87 19.02
N TYR A 236 16.21 -13.11 20.12
CA TYR A 236 15.43 -13.44 21.32
C TYR A 236 13.94 -13.58 21.03
N VAL A 237 13.35 -12.63 20.28
CA VAL A 237 11.93 -12.69 19.91
C VAL A 237 11.63 -13.91 19.05
N MET A 238 12.50 -14.26 18.09
CA MET A 238 12.27 -15.37 17.17
C MET A 238 12.49 -16.74 17.79
N THR A 239 13.46 -16.88 18.73
CA THR A 239 13.80 -18.17 19.37
C THR A 239 13.01 -18.45 20.64
N SER A 240 12.55 -17.41 21.35
CA SER A 240 11.81 -17.56 22.61
C SER A 240 10.51 -18.34 22.43
N ASP A 241 10.14 -19.12 23.45
CA ASP A 241 8.83 -19.81 23.54
C ASP A 241 7.66 -18.86 23.78
N ARG A 242 7.94 -17.61 24.13
CA ARG A 242 6.92 -16.58 24.33
C ARG A 242 6.20 -16.24 23.02
N ASN A 243 4.89 -16.04 23.12
CA ASN A 243 4.01 -15.71 22.00
C ASN A 243 4.07 -14.22 21.62
N PHE A 244 5.18 -13.76 21.09
CA PHE A 244 5.29 -12.38 20.60
C PHE A 244 4.40 -12.15 19.36
N SER A 245 3.71 -11.01 19.34
CA SER A 245 2.86 -10.62 18.21
C SER A 245 3.63 -10.51 16.90
N TYR A 246 4.88 -10.02 16.97
CA TYR A 246 5.79 -9.96 15.82
C TYR A 246 6.10 -11.36 15.26
N LYS A 247 6.50 -12.31 16.12
CA LYS A 247 6.76 -13.71 15.73
C LYS A 247 5.54 -14.34 15.05
N LYS A 248 4.34 -14.14 15.60
CA LYS A 248 3.09 -14.59 14.99
C LYS A 248 2.84 -13.96 13.62
N SER A 249 3.13 -12.66 13.46
CA SER A 249 2.98 -11.95 12.19
C SER A 249 3.92 -12.51 11.12
N ILE A 250 5.19 -12.76 11.47
CA ILE A 250 6.16 -13.39 10.56
C ILE A 250 5.69 -14.80 10.15
N ALA A 251 5.28 -15.62 11.09
CA ALA A 251 4.77 -16.97 10.79
C ALA A 251 3.53 -16.93 9.87
N ASN A 252 2.64 -15.97 10.07
CA ASN A 252 1.49 -15.78 9.20
C ASN A 252 1.91 -15.33 7.80
N MET A 253 2.86 -14.40 7.68
CA MET A 253 3.40 -13.97 6.40
C MET A 253 4.05 -15.15 5.65
N GLN A 254 4.91 -15.93 6.32
CA GLN A 254 5.54 -17.11 5.73
C GLN A 254 4.51 -18.15 5.23
N ARG A 255 3.44 -18.36 6.02
CA ARG A 255 2.33 -19.25 5.62
C ARG A 255 1.60 -18.71 4.38
N VAL A 256 1.42 -17.40 4.27
CA VAL A 256 0.81 -16.76 3.09
C VAL A 256 1.72 -16.88 1.87
N LEU A 257 3.02 -16.67 2.03
CA LEU A 257 4.00 -16.78 0.96
C LEU A 257 4.22 -18.23 0.46
N LYS A 258 3.93 -19.25 1.28
CA LYS A 258 4.07 -20.68 0.92
C LYS A 258 5.44 -21.03 0.32
N ASN A 259 6.51 -20.46 0.86
CA ASN A 259 7.88 -20.59 0.37
C ASN A 259 8.18 -19.94 -1.00
N ASP A 260 7.23 -19.25 -1.60
CA ASP A 260 7.50 -18.40 -2.76
C ASP A 260 8.34 -17.17 -2.34
N CYS A 261 9.16 -16.66 -3.24
CA CYS A 261 9.66 -15.30 -3.06
C CYS A 261 8.51 -14.29 -3.19
N LEU A 262 8.68 -13.10 -2.62
CA LEU A 262 7.61 -12.10 -2.52
C LEU A 262 7.01 -11.75 -3.89
N ASP A 263 7.85 -11.57 -4.92
CA ASP A 263 7.39 -11.17 -6.25
C ASP A 263 6.61 -12.30 -6.94
N VAL A 264 7.07 -13.55 -6.80
CA VAL A 264 6.35 -14.73 -7.31
C VAL A 264 5.01 -14.90 -6.60
N TRP A 265 4.99 -14.76 -5.27
CA TRP A 265 3.74 -14.77 -4.51
C TRP A 265 2.79 -13.68 -4.98
N TYR A 266 3.30 -12.46 -5.17
CA TYR A 266 2.47 -11.33 -5.58
C TYR A 266 1.83 -11.55 -6.94
N ILE A 267 2.61 -12.04 -7.91
CA ILE A 267 2.09 -12.41 -9.24
C ILE A 267 1.00 -13.48 -9.12
N LYS A 268 1.23 -14.54 -8.34
CA LYS A 268 0.23 -15.59 -8.09
C LYS A 268 -1.01 -15.04 -7.40
N HIS A 269 -0.82 -14.16 -6.41
CA HIS A 269 -1.91 -13.54 -5.65
C HIS A 269 -2.78 -12.65 -6.55
N ILE A 270 -2.17 -11.77 -7.34
CA ILE A 270 -2.87 -10.91 -8.29
C ILE A 270 -3.60 -11.75 -9.36
N ASN A 271 -2.99 -12.81 -9.85
CA ASN A 271 -3.64 -13.73 -10.80
C ASN A 271 -4.83 -14.47 -10.17
N SER A 272 -4.72 -14.91 -8.92
CA SER A 272 -5.84 -15.53 -8.18
C SER A 272 -7.01 -14.58 -8.02
N ILE A 273 -6.74 -13.34 -7.60
CA ILE A 273 -7.76 -12.29 -7.50
C ILE A 273 -8.43 -12.05 -8.85
N LYS A 274 -7.65 -11.98 -9.92
CA LYS A 274 -8.12 -11.84 -11.28
C LYS A 274 -9.07 -12.98 -11.66
N MET A 275 -8.69 -14.23 -11.43
CA MET A 275 -9.53 -15.39 -11.75
C MET A 275 -10.84 -15.39 -10.97
N GLN A 276 -10.84 -14.99 -9.70
CA GLN A 276 -12.06 -14.85 -8.89
C GLN A 276 -12.99 -13.76 -9.44
N HIS A 277 -12.44 -12.69 -10.01
CA HIS A 277 -13.22 -11.58 -10.56
C HIS A 277 -13.58 -11.76 -12.05
N VAL A 278 -12.91 -12.64 -12.79
CA VAL A 278 -13.26 -12.98 -14.18
C VAL A 278 -14.69 -13.50 -14.29
N SER A 279 -15.12 -14.33 -13.34
CA SER A 279 -16.49 -14.88 -13.33
C SER A 279 -17.55 -13.82 -13.00
N SER A 280 -17.23 -12.86 -12.13
CA SER A 280 -18.18 -11.83 -11.68
C SER A 280 -18.13 -10.54 -12.50
N CYS A 281 -16.95 -10.20 -13.05
CA CYS A 281 -16.68 -8.90 -13.67
C CYS A 281 -16.34 -8.99 -15.16
N GLN A 282 -16.28 -10.18 -15.75
CA GLN A 282 -15.81 -10.39 -17.14
C GLN A 282 -14.41 -9.82 -17.43
N LEU A 283 -13.60 -9.65 -16.38
CA LEU A 283 -12.21 -9.29 -16.54
C LEU A 283 -11.50 -10.35 -17.37
N LEU A 284 -10.77 -9.88 -18.34
CA LEU A 284 -10.04 -10.73 -19.26
C LEU A 284 -8.89 -11.44 -18.58
N PRO A 285 -8.53 -12.62 -19.06
CA PRO A 285 -7.31 -13.26 -18.66
C PRO A 285 -6.11 -12.46 -19.21
N MET A 286 -5.60 -11.50 -18.44
CA MET A 286 -4.29 -10.92 -18.70
C MET A 286 -3.27 -12.05 -18.49
N LYS A 287 -2.41 -12.32 -19.45
CA LYS A 287 -1.33 -13.28 -19.29
C LYS A 287 -0.40 -12.86 -18.13
N THR A 288 0.22 -13.83 -17.52
CA THR A 288 0.99 -13.78 -16.28
C THR A 288 2.14 -12.76 -16.21
N HIS A 289 2.49 -12.12 -17.32
CA HIS A 289 3.56 -11.13 -17.41
C HIS A 289 3.07 -9.67 -17.39
N ALA A 290 1.80 -9.42 -17.12
CA ALA A 290 1.23 -8.07 -17.11
C ALA A 290 1.71 -7.19 -15.95
N TYR A 291 2.60 -7.69 -15.11
CA TYR A 291 3.28 -6.91 -14.08
C TYR A 291 4.61 -6.33 -14.57
N ASP A 292 4.70 -6.06 -15.86
CA ASP A 292 5.81 -5.26 -16.37
C ASP A 292 5.49 -3.78 -16.08
N HIS A 293 6.07 -3.26 -15.01
CA HIS A 293 6.04 -1.85 -14.66
C HIS A 293 6.46 -0.92 -15.80
N ASN A 294 7.12 -1.47 -16.81
CA ASN A 294 7.60 -0.71 -17.95
C ASN A 294 6.52 -0.43 -18.99
N ARG A 295 5.42 -1.18 -19.01
CA ARG A 295 4.39 -1.03 -20.06
C ARG A 295 3.29 -0.03 -19.75
N LEU A 296 3.06 0.29 -18.49
CA LEU A 296 2.29 1.48 -18.12
C LEU A 296 3.09 2.79 -18.28
N ARG A 297 4.29 2.69 -18.83
CA ARG A 297 5.08 3.77 -19.41
C ARG A 297 4.62 4.25 -20.79
N LEU A 298 3.54 3.77 -21.34
CA LEU A 298 2.72 4.65 -22.11
C LEU A 298 2.52 5.83 -21.20
N ASN A 299 3.21 6.94 -21.46
CA ASN A 299 3.28 8.10 -20.58
C ASN A 299 1.96 8.21 -19.82
N ALA A 300 1.94 8.00 -18.51
CA ALA A 300 0.71 7.82 -17.74
C ALA A 300 -0.21 9.06 -17.76
N TYR A 301 0.08 9.98 -18.62
CA TYR A 301 -0.44 11.32 -18.86
C TYR A 301 -1.07 11.48 -20.21
N ASP A 302 -0.87 10.52 -21.10
CA ASP A 302 -1.49 10.48 -22.38
C ASP A 302 -2.93 9.95 -22.23
N GLU A 303 -3.85 10.53 -22.98
CA GLU A 303 -5.23 10.07 -23.12
C GLU A 303 -5.28 8.58 -23.49
N SER A 304 -4.29 8.11 -24.22
CA SER A 304 -4.09 6.72 -24.60
C SER A 304 -3.97 5.76 -23.41
N SER A 305 -3.24 6.13 -22.36
CA SER A 305 -3.09 5.32 -21.13
C SER A 305 -4.40 5.22 -20.36
N LYS A 306 -5.18 6.30 -20.34
CA LYS A 306 -6.51 6.31 -19.74
C LYS A 306 -7.46 5.39 -20.49
N ILE A 307 -7.49 5.51 -21.82
CA ILE A 307 -8.33 4.68 -22.68
C ILE A 307 -7.96 3.21 -22.51
N TYR A 308 -6.66 2.89 -22.53
CA TYR A 308 -6.17 1.55 -22.27
C TYR A 308 -6.68 1.02 -20.92
N ALA A 309 -6.49 1.80 -19.84
CA ALA A 309 -6.94 1.42 -18.51
C ALA A 309 -8.46 1.24 -18.41
N GLU A 310 -9.24 2.09 -19.08
CA GLU A 310 -10.71 1.98 -19.13
C GLU A 310 -11.14 0.69 -19.83
N PHE A 311 -10.54 0.34 -20.97
CA PHE A 311 -10.84 -0.91 -21.66
C PHE A 311 -10.37 -2.13 -20.86
N MET A 312 -9.17 -2.11 -20.30
CA MET A 312 -8.64 -3.20 -19.49
C MET A 312 -9.46 -3.47 -18.22
N THR A 313 -10.06 -2.44 -17.65
CA THR A 313 -10.93 -2.56 -16.46
C THR A 313 -12.40 -2.74 -16.80
N MET A 314 -12.75 -2.85 -18.10
CA MET A 314 -14.14 -2.89 -18.59
C MET A 314 -14.97 -1.70 -18.10
N ASN A 315 -14.36 -0.51 -18.07
CA ASN A 315 -14.98 0.76 -17.68
C ASN A 315 -14.92 1.82 -18.78
N ALA A 316 -14.88 1.40 -20.04
CA ALA A 316 -14.83 2.32 -21.18
C ALA A 316 -16.13 3.13 -21.42
N GLY A 317 -16.98 3.21 -20.40
CA GLY A 317 -18.23 3.97 -20.48
C GLY A 317 -19.36 3.25 -21.21
N LEU A 318 -19.26 1.95 -21.39
CA LEU A 318 -20.21 1.12 -22.11
C LEU A 318 -21.10 0.30 -21.14
N GLY A 319 -22.39 0.25 -21.42
CA GLY A 319 -23.34 -0.59 -20.69
C GLY A 319 -23.52 -0.18 -19.22
N ASN A 320 -23.49 -1.16 -18.30
CA ASN A 320 -23.88 -0.98 -16.89
C ASN A 320 -22.85 -0.24 -16.03
N ARG A 321 -21.65 0.06 -16.50
CA ARG A 321 -20.53 0.53 -15.69
C ARG A 321 -20.02 1.93 -16.03
N GLY A 322 -20.47 2.53 -17.12
CA GLY A 322 -20.01 3.86 -17.49
C GLY A 322 -20.92 4.98 -16.95
N PRO A 323 -20.34 6.15 -16.59
CA PRO A 323 -21.11 7.37 -16.52
C PRO A 323 -21.49 7.77 -17.93
N VAL A 324 -22.56 7.17 -18.46
CA VAL A 324 -23.11 7.64 -19.73
C VAL A 324 -23.73 8.98 -19.44
N ILE A 325 -23.09 10.04 -19.85
CA ILE A 325 -23.59 11.40 -19.74
C ILE A 325 -25.00 11.43 -20.38
N GLY A 326 -26.03 11.45 -19.54
CA GLY A 326 -27.42 11.57 -19.96
C GLY A 326 -28.12 10.30 -20.47
N PHE A 327 -27.48 9.14 -20.47
CA PHE A 327 -28.10 7.89 -20.91
C PHE A 327 -28.42 6.98 -19.73
N LYS A 328 -29.67 6.53 -19.58
CA LYS A 328 -30.01 5.38 -18.72
C LYS A 328 -29.18 4.19 -19.20
N GLN A 329 -28.56 3.49 -18.25
CA GLN A 329 -27.69 2.34 -18.52
C GLN A 329 -28.39 1.30 -19.42
N HIS A 330 -28.03 1.27 -20.70
CA HIS A 330 -28.56 0.23 -21.61
C HIS A 330 -27.71 -1.04 -21.43
N LYS A 331 -28.34 -2.08 -20.86
CA LYS A 331 -27.70 -3.40 -20.69
C LYS A 331 -27.44 -4.10 -22.03
N VAL A 332 -28.07 -3.63 -23.08
CA VAL A 332 -28.10 -4.25 -24.41
C VAL A 332 -27.57 -3.26 -25.45
N CYS A 333 -26.81 -3.78 -26.41
CA CYS A 333 -26.34 -2.97 -27.54
C CYS A 333 -27.52 -2.45 -28.37
N GLN A 334 -27.72 -1.16 -28.40
CA GLN A 334 -28.87 -0.55 -29.09
C GLN A 334 -28.76 -0.62 -30.62
N LEU A 335 -27.52 -0.68 -31.14
CA LEU A 335 -27.32 -0.89 -32.58
C LEU A 335 -27.81 -2.28 -33.02
N CYS A 336 -27.55 -3.31 -32.20
CA CYS A 336 -28.02 -4.67 -32.43
C CYS A 336 -29.53 -4.82 -32.11
N ALA A 337 -30.03 -4.11 -31.12
CA ALA A 337 -31.42 -4.15 -30.73
C ALA A 337 -32.38 -3.69 -31.84
N LYS A 338 -31.97 -2.73 -32.71
CA LYS A 338 -32.73 -2.32 -33.92
C LYS A 338 -32.98 -3.48 -34.88
N LYS A 339 -32.20 -4.56 -34.80
CA LYS A 339 -32.40 -5.81 -35.56
C LYS A 339 -32.95 -6.95 -34.72
N ASN A 340 -33.70 -6.63 -33.64
CA ASN A 340 -34.28 -7.59 -32.69
C ASN A 340 -33.27 -8.51 -31.96
N MET A 341 -32.00 -8.16 -31.97
CA MET A 341 -30.95 -8.92 -31.27
C MET A 341 -30.68 -8.34 -29.88
N LYS A 342 -31.00 -9.08 -28.83
CA LYS A 342 -30.72 -8.67 -27.43
C LYS A 342 -29.32 -9.06 -27.00
N ILE A 343 -28.29 -8.42 -27.55
CA ILE A 343 -26.90 -8.69 -27.25
C ILE A 343 -26.42 -7.73 -26.15
N LYS A 344 -25.76 -8.27 -25.12
CA LYS A 344 -25.20 -7.49 -24.02
C LYS A 344 -24.13 -6.53 -24.55
N LEU A 345 -24.26 -5.24 -24.21
CA LEU A 345 -23.25 -4.26 -24.55
C LEU A 345 -22.09 -4.36 -23.55
N ASN A 346 -20.91 -4.60 -24.05
CA ASN A 346 -19.65 -4.52 -23.34
C ASN A 346 -18.51 -4.22 -24.35
N GLU A 347 -17.32 -4.05 -23.83
CA GLU A 347 -16.11 -3.72 -24.59
C GLU A 347 -15.74 -4.81 -25.62
N ILE A 348 -15.96 -6.08 -25.29
CA ILE A 348 -15.71 -7.22 -26.19
C ILE A 348 -16.69 -7.13 -27.38
N HIS A 349 -17.97 -6.96 -27.10
CA HIS A 349 -18.99 -6.81 -28.14
C HIS A 349 -18.71 -5.59 -29.04
N LEU A 350 -18.27 -4.48 -28.44
CA LEU A 350 -17.92 -3.27 -29.20
C LEU A 350 -16.78 -3.53 -30.19
N LEU A 351 -15.71 -4.19 -29.73
CA LEU A 351 -14.51 -4.39 -30.54
C LEU A 351 -14.66 -5.55 -31.55
N PHE A 352 -15.36 -6.62 -31.17
CA PHE A 352 -15.34 -7.85 -31.98
C PHE A 352 -16.71 -8.40 -32.35
N GLY A 353 -17.76 -8.09 -31.62
CA GLY A 353 -19.06 -8.78 -31.76
C GLY A 353 -20.17 -7.96 -32.41
N CYS A 354 -20.01 -6.65 -32.61
CA CYS A 354 -21.10 -5.83 -33.12
C CYS A 354 -21.20 -5.87 -34.65
N ASP A 355 -22.12 -6.64 -35.19
CA ASP A 355 -22.36 -6.71 -36.61
C ASP A 355 -22.68 -5.36 -37.27
N GLN A 356 -23.20 -4.41 -36.55
CA GLN A 356 -23.51 -3.09 -37.04
C GLN A 356 -22.27 -2.22 -37.27
N LEU A 357 -21.12 -2.63 -36.72
CA LEU A 357 -19.83 -1.97 -36.85
C LEU A 357 -18.92 -2.64 -37.88
N ARG A 358 -19.41 -3.61 -38.68
CA ARG A 358 -18.60 -4.34 -39.68
C ARG A 358 -17.82 -3.46 -40.64
N VAL A 359 -18.40 -2.34 -41.10
CA VAL A 359 -17.72 -1.38 -41.99
C VAL A 359 -16.54 -0.73 -41.24
N MET A 360 -16.75 -0.37 -39.97
CA MET A 360 -15.73 0.24 -39.14
C MET A 360 -14.63 -0.76 -38.80
N TYR A 361 -14.97 -2.04 -38.56
CA TYR A 361 -14.00 -3.12 -38.36
C TYR A 361 -13.03 -3.27 -39.53
N ARG A 362 -13.52 -3.08 -40.78
CA ARG A 362 -12.63 -3.05 -41.97
C ARG A 362 -11.74 -1.83 -41.98
N LYS A 363 -12.30 -0.63 -41.67
CA LYS A 363 -11.56 0.60 -41.64
C LYS A 363 -10.45 0.64 -40.60
N TYR A 364 -10.69 0.09 -39.43
CA TYR A 364 -9.77 0.15 -38.28
C TYR A 364 -8.99 -1.17 -38.05
N GLY A 365 -8.83 -2.01 -39.03
CA GLY A 365 -7.97 -3.19 -38.95
C GLY A 365 -8.55 -4.40 -38.17
N ILE A 366 -9.65 -4.26 -37.44
CA ILE A 366 -10.25 -5.36 -36.65
C ILE A 366 -10.63 -6.54 -37.53
N ALA A 367 -11.13 -6.30 -38.73
CA ALA A 367 -11.49 -7.38 -39.67
C ALA A 367 -10.25 -8.14 -40.16
N LYS A 368 -9.09 -7.49 -40.27
CA LYS A 368 -7.80 -8.12 -40.57
C LYS A 368 -7.35 -8.95 -39.38
N PHE A 369 -7.34 -8.38 -38.18
CA PHE A 369 -6.98 -9.05 -36.95
C PHE A 369 -7.83 -10.32 -36.69
N LYS A 370 -9.14 -10.29 -36.95
CA LYS A 370 -10.00 -11.50 -36.86
C LYS A 370 -9.62 -12.58 -37.86
N ARG A 371 -9.22 -12.22 -39.05
CA ARG A 371 -8.77 -13.19 -40.11
C ARG A 371 -7.43 -13.81 -39.78
N GLU A 372 -6.57 -13.10 -39.08
CA GLU A 372 -5.26 -13.63 -38.61
C GLU A 372 -5.43 -14.62 -37.47
N HIS A 373 -6.59 -14.63 -36.79
CA HIS A 373 -6.90 -15.48 -35.65
C HIS A 373 -8.26 -16.21 -35.83
N PRO A 374 -8.42 -17.05 -36.87
CA PRO A 374 -9.73 -17.57 -37.29
C PRO A 374 -10.40 -18.49 -36.24
N ASN A 375 -9.59 -19.16 -35.40
CA ASN A 375 -10.07 -20.16 -34.43
C ASN A 375 -10.29 -19.58 -33.04
N LYS A 376 -10.27 -18.25 -32.88
CA LYS A 376 -10.40 -17.57 -31.60
C LYS A 376 -11.80 -17.00 -31.41
N ASP A 377 -12.39 -17.23 -30.26
CA ASP A 377 -13.62 -16.56 -29.87
C ASP A 377 -13.39 -15.06 -29.58
N GLU A 378 -14.46 -14.30 -29.37
CA GLU A 378 -14.38 -12.85 -29.14
C GLU A 378 -13.63 -12.48 -27.87
N ARG A 379 -13.65 -13.34 -26.84
CA ARG A 379 -12.90 -13.14 -25.59
C ARG A 379 -11.42 -13.39 -25.80
N GLU A 380 -11.08 -14.45 -26.49
CA GLU A 380 -9.69 -14.76 -26.83
C GLU A 380 -9.10 -13.70 -27.73
N LEU A 381 -9.85 -13.22 -28.74
CA LEU A 381 -9.47 -12.09 -29.59
C LEU A 381 -9.21 -10.83 -28.78
N TYR A 382 -10.09 -10.51 -27.83
CA TYR A 382 -9.88 -9.36 -26.96
C TYR A 382 -8.63 -9.51 -26.10
N THR A 383 -8.35 -10.70 -25.60
CA THR A 383 -7.13 -10.97 -24.82
C THR A 383 -5.87 -10.78 -25.65
N LEU A 384 -5.87 -11.24 -26.91
CA LEU A 384 -4.76 -11.07 -27.84
C LEU A 384 -4.60 -9.60 -28.27
N PHE A 385 -5.70 -8.89 -28.49
CA PHE A 385 -5.71 -7.48 -28.86
C PHE A 385 -5.03 -6.61 -27.82
N TRP A 386 -5.12 -6.99 -26.55
CA TRP A 386 -4.49 -6.32 -25.44
C TRP A 386 -3.30 -7.09 -24.87
N ASP A 387 -2.63 -7.91 -25.70
CA ASP A 387 -1.48 -8.68 -25.22
C ASP A 387 -0.40 -7.75 -24.67
N SER A 388 -0.03 -8.01 -23.45
CA SER A 388 1.01 -7.27 -22.76
C SER A 388 2.39 -7.39 -23.41
N ASN A 389 2.63 -8.34 -24.31
CA ASN A 389 3.91 -8.55 -24.99
C ASN A 389 4.03 -7.86 -26.36
N MET A 390 2.97 -7.15 -26.81
CA MET A 390 3.08 -6.43 -28.09
C MET A 390 3.96 -5.17 -27.98
N PRO A 391 4.59 -4.72 -29.07
CA PRO A 391 5.31 -3.46 -29.13
C PRO A 391 4.43 -2.26 -28.76
N GLU A 392 5.03 -1.21 -28.20
CA GLU A 392 4.31 0.00 -27.76
C GLU A 392 3.55 0.67 -28.90
N GLU A 393 4.17 0.78 -30.08
CA GLU A 393 3.53 1.35 -31.27
C GLU A 393 2.24 0.62 -31.66
N GLN A 394 2.28 -0.73 -31.61
CA GLN A 394 1.12 -1.56 -31.91
C GLN A 394 0.04 -1.41 -30.83
N LEU A 395 0.44 -1.28 -29.56
CA LEU A 395 -0.49 -1.03 -28.47
C LEU A 395 -1.19 0.32 -28.63
N LEU A 396 -0.48 1.38 -29.04
CA LEU A 396 -1.04 2.69 -29.33
C LEU A 396 -2.04 2.63 -30.50
N GLU A 397 -1.73 1.88 -31.57
CA GLU A 397 -2.66 1.65 -32.68
C GLU A 397 -3.95 0.97 -32.17
N HIS A 398 -3.84 -0.05 -31.30
CA HIS A 398 -4.99 -0.71 -30.72
C HIS A 398 -5.81 0.21 -29.81
N VAL A 399 -5.17 1.06 -29.02
CA VAL A 399 -5.84 2.08 -28.20
C VAL A 399 -6.63 3.05 -29.07
N ASN A 400 -6.02 3.60 -30.11
CA ASN A 400 -6.66 4.52 -31.05
C ASN A 400 -7.84 3.86 -31.78
N THR A 401 -7.70 2.58 -32.15
CA THR A 401 -8.78 1.80 -32.75
C THR A 401 -9.95 1.63 -31.79
N ALA A 402 -9.68 1.27 -30.54
CA ALA A 402 -10.70 1.07 -29.52
C ALA A 402 -11.44 2.39 -29.20
N ASP A 403 -10.72 3.50 -29.09
CA ASP A 403 -11.31 4.81 -28.84
C ASP A 403 -12.18 5.28 -30.01
N SER A 404 -11.70 5.12 -31.24
CA SER A 404 -12.45 5.46 -32.45
C SER A 404 -13.76 4.68 -32.51
N LEU A 405 -13.77 3.38 -32.22
CA LEU A 405 -14.99 2.58 -32.19
C LEU A 405 -15.93 3.00 -31.07
N ARG A 406 -15.40 3.32 -29.88
CA ARG A 406 -16.16 3.88 -28.75
C ARG A 406 -16.84 5.19 -29.13
N TYR A 407 -16.10 6.10 -29.74
CA TYR A 407 -16.60 7.39 -30.19
C TYR A 407 -17.73 7.26 -31.24
N ILE A 408 -17.51 6.40 -32.23
CA ILE A 408 -18.51 6.11 -33.27
C ILE A 408 -19.78 5.53 -32.67
N TYR A 409 -19.65 4.55 -31.79
CA TYR A 409 -20.79 3.95 -31.09
C TYR A 409 -21.54 4.99 -30.28
N THR A 410 -20.84 5.82 -29.50
CA THR A 410 -21.44 6.85 -28.65
C THR A 410 -22.22 7.89 -29.48
N ASN A 411 -21.68 8.32 -30.62
CA ASN A 411 -22.34 9.27 -31.48
C ASN A 411 -23.55 8.66 -32.20
N ALA A 412 -23.46 7.43 -32.67
CA ALA A 412 -24.60 6.72 -33.21
C ALA A 412 -25.73 6.60 -32.17
N MET A 413 -25.39 6.36 -30.90
CA MET A 413 -26.34 6.34 -29.81
C MET A 413 -27.00 7.69 -29.54
N LYS A 414 -26.23 8.80 -29.56
CA LYS A 414 -26.79 10.15 -29.41
C LYS A 414 -27.80 10.47 -30.51
N THR A 415 -27.54 10.04 -31.73
CA THR A 415 -28.44 10.22 -32.86
C THR A 415 -29.73 9.40 -32.70
N ILE A 416 -29.61 8.15 -32.23
CA ILE A 416 -30.76 7.26 -32.02
C ILE A 416 -31.69 7.77 -30.89
N LEU A 417 -31.13 8.39 -29.86
CA LEU A 417 -31.90 8.86 -28.70
C LEU A 417 -32.51 10.25 -28.90
N ARG A 418 -32.11 10.97 -29.95
CA ARG A 418 -32.72 12.24 -30.36
C ARG A 418 -33.87 12.06 -31.34
N GLN A 419 -34.02 10.88 -31.89
CA GLN A 419 -35.19 10.43 -32.67
C GLN A 419 -36.23 9.72 -31.75
#